data_b241809980f2d00c8140752cc99d0d6b
#
_entry.id   b241809980f2d00c8140752cc99d0d6b
#
_cell.length_a   1.000
_cell.length_b   1.000
_cell.length_c   1.000
_cell.angle_alpha   90.00
_cell.angle_beta   90.00
_cell.angle_gamma   90.00
#
_symmetry.space_group_name_H-M   'P 1'
#
loop_
_entity.id
_entity.type
_entity.pdbx_description
1 polymer ?
#
loop_
_entity_poly.entity_id
_entity_poly.type
_entity_poly.pdbx_seq_one_letter_code
_entity_poly.pdbx_strand_id
1 'polypeptide(L)'
;VGIDLPTVQAIAKEIAEVADSGIQIALVIGGGNLWRGEPAAEAGMDRVQADYTGMLGTTMNALVMADSLNNWVSIHVFKQRLI
;
A
#
# COMPACT_ATOMS: atom_id res chain seq x y z
N VAL A 1 9.40 7.90 7.74
CA VAL A 1 9.37 7.83 6.29
C VAL A 1 9.80 6.45 5.84
N GLY A 2 9.12 5.89 4.86
CA GLY A 2 9.40 4.56 4.35
C GLY A 2 8.46 3.51 4.90
N ILE A 3 8.84 2.24 4.75
CA ILE A 3 8.02 1.10 5.15
C ILE A 3 8.57 0.55 6.47
N ASP A 4 7.73 0.55 7.48
CA ASP A 4 8.06 -0.04 8.78
C ASP A 4 7.40 -1.42 8.88
N LEU A 5 8.19 -2.46 8.69
CA LEU A 5 7.68 -3.84 8.68
C LEU A 5 6.97 -4.24 9.98
N PRO A 6 7.47 -3.92 11.19
CA PRO A 6 6.73 -4.25 12.39
C PRO A 6 5.34 -3.62 12.44
N THR A 7 5.18 -2.39 11.98
CA THR A 7 3.88 -1.73 11.89
C THR A 7 2.98 -2.41 10.89
N VAL A 8 3.49 -2.74 9.70
CA VAL A 8 2.72 -3.45 8.67
C VAL A 8 2.24 -4.80 9.20
N GLN A 9 3.12 -5.54 9.86
CA GLN A 9 2.78 -6.84 10.43
C GLN A 9 1.73 -6.74 11.51
N ALA A 10 1.79 -5.72 12.36
CA ALA A 10 0.79 -5.49 13.40
C ALA A 10 -0.59 -5.20 12.79
N ILE A 11 -0.63 -4.35 11.76
CA ILE A 11 -1.88 -4.03 11.06
C ILE A 11 -2.42 -5.27 10.35
N ALA A 12 -1.56 -6.05 9.69
CA ALA A 12 -1.95 -7.28 9.02
C ALA A 12 -2.59 -8.28 9.99
N LYS A 13 -2.03 -8.40 11.18
CA LYS A 13 -2.58 -9.27 12.22
C LYS A 13 -3.99 -8.83 12.64
N GLU A 14 -4.19 -7.54 12.85
CA GLU A 14 -5.51 -7.00 13.20
C GLU A 14 -6.53 -7.25 12.09
N ILE A 15 -6.12 -7.04 10.83
CA ILE A 15 -6.99 -7.30 9.67
C ILE A 15 -7.36 -8.78 9.61
N ALA A 16 -6.39 -9.67 9.82
CA ALA A 16 -6.62 -11.10 9.79
C ALA A 16 -7.60 -11.54 10.88
N GLU A 17 -7.51 -10.98 12.07
CA GLU A 17 -8.43 -11.25 13.16
C GLU A 17 -9.87 -10.87 12.82
N VAL A 18 -10.06 -9.71 12.18
CA VAL A 18 -11.38 -9.27 11.73
C VAL A 18 -11.90 -10.15 10.60
N ALA A 19 -11.05 -10.50 9.64
CA ALA A 19 -11.43 -11.38 8.53
C ALA A 19 -11.82 -12.76 9.01
N ASP A 20 -11.15 -13.28 10.03
CA ASP A 20 -11.44 -14.58 10.62
C ASP A 20 -12.81 -14.65 11.27
N SER A 21 -13.38 -13.52 11.63
CA SER A 21 -14.74 -13.44 12.15
C SER A 21 -15.83 -13.53 11.08
N GLY A 22 -15.46 -13.71 9.80
CA GLY A 22 -16.38 -13.85 8.68
C GLY A 22 -16.72 -12.57 7.94
N ILE A 23 -16.03 -11.47 8.25
CA ILE A 23 -16.23 -10.18 7.61
C ILE A 23 -15.35 -10.09 6.37
N GLN A 24 -15.93 -9.66 5.24
CA GLN A 24 -15.16 -9.33 4.04
C GLN A 24 -14.55 -7.95 4.19
N ILE A 25 -13.27 -7.84 3.85
CA ILE A 25 -12.52 -6.60 4.02
C ILE A 25 -11.92 -6.19 2.68
N ALA A 26 -12.06 -4.91 2.34
CA ALA A 26 -11.34 -4.29 1.24
C ALA A 26 -10.37 -3.26 1.81
N LEU A 27 -9.16 -3.24 1.29
CA LEU A 27 -8.13 -2.30 1.72
C LEU A 27 -7.81 -1.32 0.59
N VAL A 28 -7.75 -0.05 0.94
CA VAL A 28 -7.24 1.00 0.06
C VAL A 28 -5.93 1.49 0.65
N ILE A 29 -4.87 1.36 -0.13
CA ILE A 29 -3.51 1.63 0.34
C ILE A 29 -2.93 2.77 -0.46
N GLY A 30 -2.41 3.78 0.24
CA GLY A 30 -1.71 4.89 -0.36
C GLY A 30 -0.20 4.72 -0.33
N GLY A 31 0.50 5.66 -0.92
CA GLY A 31 1.96 5.68 -1.00
C GLY A 31 2.62 6.89 -0.34
N GLY A 32 1.88 7.67 0.46
CA GLY A 32 2.35 8.92 1.01
C GLY A 32 3.54 8.83 1.97
N ASN A 33 3.80 7.65 2.52
CA ASN A 33 4.97 7.38 3.35
C ASN A 33 6.26 7.28 2.53
N LEU A 34 6.14 6.98 1.23
CA LEU A 34 7.28 6.83 0.32
C LEU A 34 7.43 8.02 -0.61
N TRP A 35 6.32 8.58 -1.07
CA TRP A 35 6.35 9.62 -2.09
C TRP A 35 5.08 10.46 -2.09
N ARG A 36 5.24 11.76 -2.26
CA ARG A 36 4.15 12.69 -2.47
C ARG A 36 4.40 13.49 -3.75
N GLY A 37 3.50 13.33 -4.73
CA GLY A 37 3.66 13.93 -6.05
C GLY A 37 3.59 15.44 -6.05
N GLU A 38 2.71 16.05 -5.25
CA GLU A 38 2.53 17.50 -5.22
C GLU A 38 3.79 18.23 -4.75
N PRO A 39 4.42 17.90 -3.59
CA PRO A 39 5.68 18.51 -3.22
C PRO A 39 6.80 18.27 -4.23
N ALA A 40 6.85 17.09 -4.85
CA ALA A 40 7.86 16.79 -5.86
C ALA A 40 7.68 17.66 -7.11
N ALA A 41 6.44 17.89 -7.55
CA ALA A 41 6.13 18.76 -8.67
C ALA A 41 6.48 20.22 -8.36
N GLU A 42 6.20 20.69 -7.14
CA GLU A 42 6.56 22.03 -6.70
C GLU A 42 8.07 22.23 -6.66
N ALA A 43 8.83 21.18 -6.40
CA ALA A 43 10.30 21.21 -6.41
C ALA A 43 10.89 21.15 -7.81
N GLY A 44 10.07 21.12 -8.86
CA GLY A 44 10.50 21.16 -10.26
C GLY A 44 10.34 19.86 -11.03
N MET A 45 9.84 18.80 -10.41
CA MET A 45 9.57 17.55 -11.11
C MET A 45 8.29 17.67 -11.94
N ASP A 46 8.27 17.04 -13.12
CA ASP A 46 7.06 16.97 -13.92
C ASP A 46 5.93 16.33 -13.14
N ARG A 47 4.75 16.94 -13.14
CA ARG A 47 3.62 16.49 -12.31
C ARG A 47 3.17 15.08 -12.67
N VAL A 48 3.13 14.77 -13.96
CA VAL A 48 2.70 13.43 -14.42
C VAL A 48 3.68 12.37 -13.92
N GLN A 49 4.98 12.63 -14.04
CA GLN A 49 6.01 11.70 -13.55
C GLN A 49 5.98 11.57 -12.04
N ALA A 50 5.75 12.68 -11.32
CA ALA A 50 5.63 12.66 -9.87
C ALA A 50 4.44 11.80 -9.42
N ASP A 51 3.31 11.89 -10.12
CA ASP A 51 2.12 11.10 -9.81
C ASP A 51 2.33 9.62 -10.11
N TYR A 52 3.00 9.27 -11.21
CA TYR A 52 3.37 7.89 -11.51
C TYR A 52 4.29 7.31 -10.43
N THR A 53 5.23 8.09 -9.96
CA THR A 53 6.12 7.67 -8.88
C THR A 53 5.31 7.37 -7.61
N GLY A 54 4.30 8.19 -7.33
CA GLY A 54 3.37 7.95 -6.23
C GLY A 54 2.60 6.64 -6.37
N MET A 55 2.17 6.31 -7.58
CA MET A 55 1.47 5.05 -7.86
C MET A 55 2.39 3.84 -7.65
N LEU A 56 3.66 3.96 -7.97
CA LEU A 56 4.64 2.92 -7.68
C LEU A 56 4.83 2.74 -6.17
N GLY A 57 4.87 3.84 -5.41
CA GLY A 57 4.92 3.79 -3.95
C GLY A 57 3.70 3.06 -3.36
N THR A 58 2.51 3.35 -3.86
CA THR A 58 1.27 2.66 -3.48
C THR A 58 1.38 1.16 -3.76
N THR A 59 1.90 0.79 -4.94
CA THR A 59 2.07 -0.62 -5.31
C THR A 59 3.06 -1.33 -4.38
N MET A 60 4.16 -0.67 -4.02
CA MET A 60 5.12 -1.24 -3.07
C MET A 60 4.47 -1.51 -1.72
N ASN A 61 3.73 -0.56 -1.19
CA ASN A 61 3.02 -0.74 0.09
C ASN A 61 1.99 -1.88 0.00
N ALA A 62 1.27 -1.97 -1.11
CA ALA A 62 0.27 -3.01 -1.31
C ALA A 62 0.92 -4.40 -1.34
N LEU A 63 2.06 -4.54 -2.01
CA LEU A 63 2.79 -5.81 -2.07
C LEU A 63 3.31 -6.24 -0.69
N VAL A 64 3.85 -5.30 0.08
CA VAL A 64 4.34 -5.60 1.42
C VAL A 64 3.19 -6.01 2.33
N MET A 65 2.06 -5.31 2.26
CA MET A 65 0.87 -5.66 3.04
C MET A 65 0.33 -7.03 2.62
N ALA A 66 0.28 -7.31 1.33
CA ALA A 66 -0.18 -8.60 0.82
C ALA A 66 0.68 -9.75 1.33
N ASP A 67 1.99 -9.58 1.32
CA ASP A 67 2.92 -10.58 1.85
C ASP A 67 2.68 -10.83 3.34
N SER A 68 2.51 -9.75 4.11
CA SER A 68 2.24 -9.86 5.54
C SER A 68 0.89 -10.54 5.84
N LEU A 69 -0.13 -10.26 5.02
CA LEU A 69 -1.44 -10.88 5.16
C LEU A 69 -1.44 -12.36 4.77
N ASN A 70 -0.63 -12.77 3.80
CA ASN A 70 -0.54 -14.16 3.37
C ASN A 70 -0.10 -15.11 4.47
N ASN A 71 0.54 -14.61 5.51
CA ASN A 71 0.92 -15.42 6.67
C ASN A 71 -0.29 -15.79 7.53
N TRP A 72 -1.43 -15.14 7.34
CA TRP A 72 -2.62 -15.28 8.18
C TRP A 72 -3.85 -15.77 7.42
N VAL A 73 -4.03 -15.28 6.18
CA VAL A 73 -5.24 -15.53 5.38
C VAL A 73 -4.88 -15.68 3.91
N SER A 74 -5.73 -16.38 3.16
CA SER A 74 -5.65 -16.35 1.70
C SER A 74 -6.19 -15.02 1.20
N ILE A 75 -5.45 -14.37 0.33
CA ILE A 75 -5.85 -13.09 -0.22
C ILE A 75 -5.83 -13.10 -1.74
N HIS A 76 -6.67 -12.27 -2.32
CA HIS A 76 -6.66 -11.99 -3.74
C HIS A 76 -6.15 -10.57 -3.95
N VAL A 77 -5.11 -10.40 -4.75
CA VAL A 77 -4.54 -9.10 -5.05
C VAL A 77 -5.01 -8.65 -6.43
N PHE A 78 -5.70 -7.52 -6.47
CA PHE A 78 -6.05 -6.87 -7.72
C PHE A 78 -4.94 -5.89 -8.07
N LYS A 79 -4.24 -6.17 -9.17
CA LYS A 79 -3.20 -5.27 -9.65
C LYS A 79 -3.84 -4.16 -10.44
N GLN A 80 -3.60 -2.94 -9.99
CA GLN A 80 -4.07 -1.76 -10.70
C GLN A 80 -3.12 -1.45 -11.86
N ARG A 81 -3.70 -1.04 -13.01
CA ARG A 81 -2.89 -0.54 -14.11
C ARG A 81 -2.33 0.83 -13.76
N LEU A 82 -1.06 1.04 -14.11
CA LEU A 82 -0.39 2.30 -13.85
C LEU A 82 -0.61 3.33 -14.95
N ILE A 83 -1.38 3.01 -15.95
CA ILE A 83 -1.68 3.92 -17.06
C ILE A 83 -3.15 4.27 -17.05
#